data_a92fdceabbe312ad9a1689e8fda5faa1
#
_entry.id   a92fdceabbe312ad9a1689e8fda5faa1
#
_cell.length_a   1.000
_cell.length_b   1.000
_cell.length_c   1.000
_cell.angle_alpha   90.00
_cell.angle_beta   90.00
_cell.angle_gamma   90.00
#
_symmetry.space_group_name_H-M   'P 1'
#
loop_
_entity.id
_entity.type
_entity.pdbx_description
1 polymer ?
#
loop_
_entity_poly.entity_id
_entity_poly.type
_entity_poly.pdbx_seq_one_letter_code
_entity_poly.pdbx_strand_id
1 'polypeptide(L)'
;MNQIINSPTKITEKTGWTVFLAGPMKASPRGWRNKLVKAATEMGMDNITFISPRYTTMRMPSNQVEWETQGLRMCDVALFWIPNKDPKAELGTRV
;
A
#
# COMPACT_ATOMS: atom_id res chain seq x y z
N MET A 1 -13.70 11.37 3.90
CA MET A 1 -13.78 9.92 3.63
C MET A 1 -12.45 9.41 3.12
N ASN A 2 -12.01 8.28 3.61
CA ASN A 2 -10.79 7.65 3.12
C ASN A 2 -11.10 6.80 1.88
N GLN A 3 -10.14 6.71 0.97
CA GLN A 3 -10.28 5.85 -0.21
C GLN A 3 -9.02 5.01 -0.38
N ILE A 4 -9.17 3.88 -1.04
CA ILE A 4 -8.06 3.00 -1.36
C ILE A 4 -8.05 2.76 -2.86
N ILE A 5 -6.89 2.93 -3.48
CA ILE A 5 -6.70 2.70 -4.90
C ILE A 5 -5.77 1.51 -5.07
N ASN A 6 -6.30 0.41 -5.59
CA ASN A 6 -5.53 -0.80 -5.83
C ASN A 6 -5.05 -0.85 -7.28
N SER A 7 -3.89 -1.46 -7.49
CA SER A 7 -3.40 -1.73 -8.83
C SER A 7 -4.37 -2.69 -9.57
N PRO A 8 -4.62 -2.52 -10.86
CA PRO A 8 -4.08 -1.53 -11.77
C PRO A 8 -4.98 -0.30 -11.96
N THR A 9 -5.85 0.00 -11.01
CA THR A 9 -6.76 1.13 -11.12
C THR A 9 -5.96 2.42 -11.27
N LYS A 10 -6.33 3.23 -12.24
CA LYS A 10 -5.61 4.47 -12.54
C LYS A 10 -5.67 5.43 -11.36
N ILE A 11 -4.51 5.97 -10.99
CA ILE A 11 -4.42 6.96 -9.93
C ILE A 11 -4.72 8.33 -10.54
N THR A 12 -5.97 8.79 -10.40
CA THR A 12 -6.43 10.01 -11.06
C THR A 12 -6.56 11.21 -10.15
N GLU A 13 -6.94 10.97 -8.89
CA GLU A 13 -7.20 12.05 -7.97
C GLU A 13 -6.51 11.80 -6.65
N LYS A 14 -6.05 12.90 -6.08
CA LYS A 14 -5.42 12.91 -4.77
C LYS A 14 -6.22 13.91 -3.92
N THR A 15 -6.81 13.43 -2.85
CA THR A 15 -7.51 14.27 -1.89
C THR A 15 -6.84 14.14 -0.53
N GLY A 16 -6.59 15.27 0.13
CA GLY A 16 -5.94 15.25 1.44
C GLY A 16 -4.56 14.60 1.38
N TRP A 17 -4.27 13.77 2.36
CA TRP A 17 -3.01 13.04 2.43
C TRP A 17 -3.03 11.81 1.55
N THR A 18 -1.92 11.55 0.89
CA THR A 18 -1.75 10.36 0.05
C THR A 18 -0.67 9.47 0.65
N VAL A 19 -1.04 8.23 0.98
CA VAL A 19 -0.16 7.26 1.64
C VAL A 19 0.03 6.05 0.75
N PHE A 20 1.28 5.74 0.42
CA PHE A 20 1.61 4.55 -0.35
C PHE A 20 1.88 3.39 0.61
N LEU A 21 1.17 2.28 0.44
CA LEU A 21 1.28 1.12 1.31
C LEU A 21 2.26 0.11 0.72
N ALA A 22 3.52 0.24 1.10
CA ALA A 22 4.58 -0.64 0.62
C ALA A 22 4.74 -1.86 1.51
N GLY A 23 5.12 -2.97 0.91
CA GLY A 23 5.36 -4.21 1.64
C GLY A 23 5.05 -5.44 0.80
N PRO A 24 5.40 -6.63 1.29
CA PRO A 24 5.18 -7.87 0.54
C PRO A 24 3.70 -8.15 0.31
N MET A 25 3.39 -8.74 -0.86
CA MET A 25 2.03 -9.13 -1.19
C MET A 25 1.48 -10.22 -0.27
N LYS A 26 2.35 -11.11 0.14
CA LYS A 26 1.98 -12.25 1.01
C LYS A 26 2.44 -12.06 2.44
N ALA A 27 2.49 -10.82 2.88
CA ALA A 27 2.88 -10.52 4.25
C ALA A 27 1.81 -10.98 5.24
N SER A 28 2.26 -11.29 6.44
CA SER A 28 1.37 -11.58 7.56
C SER A 28 1.18 -10.30 8.40
N PRO A 29 -0.03 -9.99 8.84
CA PRO A 29 -1.26 -10.74 8.57
C PRO A 29 -1.75 -10.55 7.14
N ARG A 30 -2.45 -11.55 6.63
CA ARG A 30 -3.07 -11.47 5.33
C ARG A 30 -4.02 -10.28 5.28
N GLY A 31 -4.02 -9.57 4.14
CA GLY A 31 -4.88 -8.42 3.99
C GLY A 31 -4.51 -7.26 4.91
N TRP A 32 -3.23 -7.16 5.28
CA TRP A 32 -2.76 -6.13 6.21
C TRP A 32 -3.08 -4.72 5.72
N ARG A 33 -3.10 -4.51 4.40
CA ARG A 33 -3.41 -3.19 3.84
C ARG A 33 -4.83 -2.76 4.17
N ASN A 34 -5.79 -3.65 3.95
CA ASN A 34 -7.19 -3.37 4.26
C ASN A 34 -7.41 -3.20 5.76
N LYS A 35 -6.73 -4.00 6.56
CA LYS A 35 -6.81 -3.88 8.02
C LYS A 35 -6.24 -2.55 8.51
N LEU A 36 -5.17 -2.10 7.90
CA LEU A 36 -4.57 -0.82 8.24
C LEU A 36 -5.50 0.35 7.89
N VAL A 37 -6.11 0.32 6.72
CA VAL A 37 -7.06 1.35 6.29
C VAL A 37 -8.25 1.38 7.23
N LYS A 38 -8.76 0.22 7.60
CA LYS A 38 -9.88 0.12 8.55
C LYS A 38 -9.51 0.69 9.90
N ALA A 39 -8.33 0.34 10.42
CA ALA A 39 -7.85 0.85 11.69
C ALA A 39 -7.70 2.37 11.67
N ALA A 40 -7.15 2.92 10.61
CA ALA A 40 -7.01 4.36 10.46
C ALA A 40 -8.37 5.06 10.49
N THR A 41 -9.35 4.50 9.80
CA THR A 41 -10.70 5.04 9.78
C THR A 41 -11.33 5.00 11.17
N GLU A 42 -11.16 3.88 11.89
CA GLU A 42 -11.69 3.73 13.24
C GLU A 42 -11.03 4.68 14.25
N MET A 43 -9.79 5.06 13.99
CA MET A 43 -9.07 6.04 14.81
C MET A 43 -9.46 7.49 14.52
N GLY A 44 -10.38 7.71 13.61
CA GLY A 44 -10.84 9.04 13.25
C GLY A 44 -10.00 9.75 12.19
N MET A 45 -9.05 9.06 11.57
CA MET A 45 -8.29 9.62 10.46
C MET A 45 -9.17 9.70 9.22
N ASP A 46 -9.16 10.83 8.56
CA ASP A 46 -10.05 11.06 7.43
C ASP A 46 -9.33 11.79 6.30
N ASN A 47 -9.95 11.78 5.13
CA ASN A 47 -9.47 12.45 3.94
C ASN A 47 -8.08 11.97 3.50
N ILE A 48 -7.89 10.65 3.56
CA ILE A 48 -6.65 10.00 3.16
C ILE A 48 -6.90 9.13 1.93
N THR A 49 -6.02 9.24 0.95
CA THR A 49 -5.99 8.34 -0.20
C THR A 49 -4.87 7.33 0.03
N PHE A 50 -5.23 6.06 0.15
CA PHE A 50 -4.27 4.98 0.30
C PHE A 50 -4.00 4.36 -1.07
N ILE A 51 -2.74 4.31 -1.47
CA ILE A 51 -2.31 3.71 -2.73
C ILE A 51 -1.76 2.33 -2.40
N SER A 52 -2.45 1.28 -2.87
CA SER A 52 -2.09 -0.10 -2.59
C SER A 52 -1.57 -0.78 -3.86
N PRO A 53 -0.30 -1.22 -3.87
CA PRO A 53 0.25 -1.88 -5.04
C PRO A 53 -0.26 -3.32 -5.23
N ARG A 54 -1.10 -3.80 -4.35
CA ARG A 54 -1.71 -5.12 -4.49
C ARG A 54 -2.61 -5.12 -5.73
N TYR A 55 -2.25 -5.91 -6.72
CA TYR A 55 -3.08 -6.03 -7.91
C TYR A 55 -4.25 -6.98 -7.69
N THR A 56 -5.36 -6.65 -8.34
CA THR A 56 -6.63 -7.40 -8.21
C THR A 56 -6.81 -8.42 -9.32
N THR A 57 -5.86 -8.51 -10.23
CA THR A 57 -5.89 -9.44 -11.36
C THR A 57 -5.16 -10.73 -10.98
N MET A 58 -5.40 -11.81 -11.72
CA MET A 58 -4.74 -13.10 -11.46
C MET A 58 -3.23 -13.04 -11.68
N ARG A 59 -2.79 -12.17 -12.57
CA ARG A 59 -1.38 -12.00 -12.89
C ARG A 59 -0.97 -10.57 -12.63
N MET A 60 0.31 -10.37 -12.36
CA MET A 60 0.84 -9.03 -12.21
C MET A 60 0.61 -8.24 -13.50
N PRO A 61 -0.01 -7.05 -13.42
CA PRO A 61 -0.21 -6.21 -14.60
C PRO A 61 1.12 -5.85 -15.26
N SER A 62 1.11 -5.76 -16.58
CA SER A 62 2.33 -5.41 -17.33
C SER A 62 2.86 -4.02 -16.99
N ASN A 63 2.00 -3.12 -16.54
CA ASN A 63 2.38 -1.77 -16.16
C ASN A 63 2.58 -1.59 -14.64
N GLN A 64 2.78 -2.70 -13.90
CA GLN A 64 2.87 -2.63 -12.45
C GLN A 64 4.00 -1.72 -11.97
N VAL A 65 5.18 -1.81 -12.59
CA VAL A 65 6.33 -0.98 -12.19
C VAL A 65 6.02 0.49 -12.40
N GLU A 66 5.44 0.84 -13.53
CA GLU A 66 5.06 2.23 -13.83
C GLU A 66 4.00 2.73 -12.85
N TRP A 67 3.03 1.88 -12.54
CA TRP A 67 1.95 2.20 -11.62
C TRP A 67 2.51 2.49 -10.21
N GLU A 68 3.41 1.63 -9.72
CA GLU A 68 4.04 1.82 -8.42
C GLU A 68 4.92 3.07 -8.40
N THR A 69 5.65 3.31 -9.48
CA THR A 69 6.48 4.51 -9.60
C THR A 69 5.62 5.77 -9.53
N GLN A 70 4.51 5.78 -10.24
CA GLN A 70 3.58 6.90 -10.19
C GLN A 70 3.01 7.10 -8.79
N GLY A 71 2.62 6.01 -8.14
CA GLY A 71 2.10 6.08 -6.76
C GLY A 71 3.11 6.65 -5.79
N LEU A 72 4.36 6.23 -5.91
CA LEU A 72 5.44 6.73 -5.06
C LEU A 72 5.73 8.21 -5.30
N ARG A 73 5.61 8.67 -6.54
CA ARG A 73 5.79 10.09 -6.87
C ARG A 73 4.65 10.96 -6.35
N MET A 74 3.45 10.40 -6.29
CA MET A 74 2.27 11.15 -5.87
C MET A 74 2.04 11.13 -4.37
N CYS A 75 2.64 10.20 -3.64
CA CYS A 75 2.36 10.05 -2.22
C CYS A 75 3.07 11.13 -1.39
N ASP A 76 2.44 11.48 -0.29
CA ASP A 76 3.04 12.34 0.73
C ASP A 76 3.87 11.52 1.71
N VAL A 77 3.43 10.27 1.94
CA VAL A 77 4.07 9.35 2.88
C VAL A 77 4.09 7.96 2.27
N ALA A 78 5.21 7.26 2.38
CA ALA A 78 5.29 5.84 2.06
C ALA A 78 5.40 5.07 3.37
N LEU A 79 4.43 4.21 3.62
CA LEU A 79 4.40 3.37 4.81
C LEU A 79 4.89 1.97 4.43
N PHE A 80 5.94 1.52 5.08
CA PHE A 80 6.52 0.20 4.82
C PHE A 80 6.11 -0.77 5.91
N TRP A 81 5.47 -1.87 5.52
CA TRP A 81 5.14 -2.95 6.42
C TRP A 81 6.22 -4.02 6.35
N ILE A 82 6.90 -4.25 7.47
CA ILE A 82 7.96 -5.22 7.57
C ILE A 82 7.52 -6.31 8.55
N PRO A 83 7.12 -7.49 8.06
CA PRO A 83 6.68 -8.56 8.95
C PRO A 83 7.84 -9.11 9.78
N ASN A 84 7.60 -9.38 11.04
CA ASN A 84 8.61 -9.82 11.99
C ASN A 84 8.46 -11.30 12.34
N LYS A 85 8.32 -12.15 11.31
CA LYS A 85 8.12 -13.58 11.52
C LYS A 85 9.33 -14.44 11.20
N ASP A 86 10.14 -13.99 10.24
CA ASP A 86 11.32 -14.73 9.80
C ASP A 86 12.53 -13.85 10.02
N PRO A 87 13.40 -14.20 11.00
CA PRO A 87 14.60 -13.41 11.27
C PRO A 87 15.50 -13.23 10.05
N LYS A 88 15.57 -14.23 9.17
CA LYS A 88 16.39 -14.12 7.96
C LYS A 88 15.80 -13.12 6.98
N ALA A 89 14.50 -13.17 6.77
CA ALA A 89 13.82 -12.22 5.90
C ALA A 89 13.91 -10.81 6.48
N GLU A 90 13.78 -10.70 7.79
CA GLU A 90 13.88 -9.43 8.48
C GLU A 90 15.28 -8.82 8.35
N LEU A 91 16.32 -9.64 8.51
CA LEU A 91 17.69 -9.18 8.35
C LEU A 91 17.95 -8.69 6.92
N GLY A 92 17.46 -9.40 5.92
CA GLY A 92 17.56 -9.00 4.54
C GLY A 92 16.86 -7.67 4.27
N THR A 93 15.76 -7.43 4.94
CA THR A 93 14.99 -6.19 4.78
C THR A 93 15.68 -5.00 5.42
N ARG A 94 16.42 -5.23 6.49
CA ARG A 94 17.11 -4.16 7.21
C ARG A 94 18.38 -3.66 6.52
N VAL A 95 18.88 -4.45 5.63
CA VAL A 95 20.06 -4.08 4.87
C VAL A 95 19.70 -3.18 3.72
#